data_7084433402738cf5a5c1568818d85e89
#
_entry.id   7084433402738cf5a5c1568818d85e89
#
_cell.length_a   1.000
_cell.length_b   1.000
_cell.length_c   1.000
_cell.angle_alpha   90.00
_cell.angle_beta   90.00
_cell.angle_gamma   90.00
#
_symmetry.space_group_name_H-M   'P 1'
#
loop_
_entity.id
_entity.type
_entity.pdbx_description
1 polymer ?
#
loop_
_entity_poly.entity_id
_entity_poly.type
_entity_poly.pdbx_seq_one_letter_code
_entity_poly.pdbx_strand_id
1 'polypeptide(L)'
;MVPGMSSRTSRSIIGVVLGVAVLAGIGWCAEVDGPGGTDGPGVISGSEGSQVEQWEQDSSSSLSPVPDARAPGGPEDPAASVDPAPPAAPAPGVDPLVPQARAVLGQLEVKGRAPKTGYDRDLFGQAWTDDVGVELGRNGCDTRNDILKRDLEEITFRPGTRDCVVLTGVLDGPYTGERINFQRGQDTSSLVQIDHVVALSDAWQKGAQQLTVEQRRDFANDPLNLLAVSGRANQQKGDGDTATWLPPRREFRCSYVSRQVLVKERYGLWVTAAERDAMDRVLSSC
;
A
#
# COMPACT_ATOMS: atom_id res chain seq x y z
N MET A 1 3.52 74.27 21.65
CA MET A 1 4.81 74.48 20.95
C MET A 1 5.03 73.32 20.00
N VAL A 2 4.80 73.58 18.73
CA VAL A 2 5.28 72.82 17.56
C VAL A 2 6.48 73.59 17.07
N PRO A 3 7.54 73.04 16.43
CA PRO A 3 7.54 72.31 15.17
C PRO A 3 8.60 71.19 15.16
N GLY A 4 8.75 70.33 14.18
CA GLY A 4 8.99 70.54 12.79
C GLY A 4 9.02 69.24 11.97
N MET A 5 8.45 69.38 10.78
CA MET A 5 8.59 68.49 9.62
C MET A 5 10.00 68.42 9.09
N SER A 6 10.39 67.24 8.61
CA SER A 6 11.39 67.16 7.52
C SER A 6 11.12 65.97 6.60
N SER A 7 10.78 66.27 5.38
CA SER A 7 10.65 65.43 4.22
C SER A 7 12.03 65.18 3.61
N ARG A 8 12.28 63.98 3.05
CA ARG A 8 13.21 63.76 1.90
C ARG A 8 12.86 62.41 1.23
N THR A 9 12.22 62.53 0.15
CA THR A 9 12.65 62.39 -1.29
C THR A 9 12.94 60.97 -1.74
N SER A 10 12.03 60.54 -2.58
CA SER A 10 12.07 59.47 -3.58
C SER A 10 13.33 59.46 -4.44
N ARG A 11 13.81 58.26 -4.76
CA ARG A 11 14.59 58.00 -5.98
C ARG A 11 14.18 56.68 -6.60
N SER A 12 13.45 56.80 -7.68
CA SER A 12 13.23 55.75 -8.68
C SER A 12 14.56 55.47 -9.40
N ILE A 13 14.85 54.17 -9.59
CA ILE A 13 15.84 53.73 -10.56
C ILE A 13 15.14 52.80 -11.55
N ILE A 14 15.01 53.27 -12.77
CA ILE A 14 14.62 52.57 -13.97
C ILE A 14 15.80 51.73 -14.43
N GLY A 15 15.65 50.45 -14.54
CA GLY A 15 16.62 49.51 -15.07
C GLY A 15 16.08 48.81 -16.34
N VAL A 16 16.79 49.02 -17.39
CA VAL A 16 16.57 48.72 -18.81
C VAL A 16 16.46 47.23 -19.07
N VAL A 17 15.43 46.85 -19.87
CA VAL A 17 15.28 45.55 -20.52
C VAL A 17 16.18 45.48 -21.75
N LEU A 18 17.06 44.48 -21.79
CA LEU A 18 17.81 44.11 -23.01
C LEU A 18 17.30 42.76 -23.48
N GLY A 19 16.56 42.80 -24.57
CA GLY A 19 16.15 41.61 -25.33
C GLY A 19 17.32 41.11 -26.18
N VAL A 20 17.48 39.79 -26.19
CA VAL A 20 18.34 39.10 -27.16
C VAL A 20 17.41 38.14 -27.97
N ALA A 21 17.23 38.50 -29.20
CA ALA A 21 16.68 37.64 -30.23
C ALA A 21 17.75 36.68 -30.72
N VAL A 22 17.46 35.39 -30.81
CA VAL A 22 18.28 34.45 -31.56
C VAL A 22 17.47 33.83 -32.67
N LEU A 23 17.99 34.00 -33.84
CA LEU A 23 17.47 33.63 -35.14
C LEU A 23 17.44 32.12 -35.40
N ALA A 24 16.43 31.69 -36.11
CA ALA A 24 16.28 30.37 -36.71
C ALA A 24 17.36 30.10 -37.77
N GLY A 25 18.02 28.94 -37.62
CA GLY A 25 18.86 28.38 -38.67
C GLY A 25 18.24 27.11 -39.22
N ILE A 26 17.69 27.19 -40.44
CA ILE A 26 17.27 26.06 -41.26
C ILE A 26 18.51 25.52 -41.96
N GLY A 27 18.87 24.27 -41.71
CA GLY A 27 19.94 23.57 -42.42
C GLY A 27 19.40 22.26 -43.01
N TRP A 28 19.20 22.25 -44.30
CA TRP A 28 19.05 21.05 -45.13
C TRP A 28 20.43 20.41 -45.33
N CYS A 29 20.53 19.13 -45.18
CA CYS A 29 21.54 18.33 -45.86
C CYS A 29 21.02 16.92 -46.18
N ALA A 30 21.39 16.51 -47.38
CA ALA A 30 20.95 15.41 -48.20
C ALA A 30 21.27 14.01 -47.68
N GLU A 31 20.48 13.06 -48.21
CA GLU A 31 20.70 11.62 -48.19
C GLU A 31 21.99 11.24 -48.88
N VAL A 32 22.70 10.24 -48.29
CA VAL A 32 23.65 9.38 -49.02
C VAL A 32 23.41 7.95 -48.56
N ASP A 33 23.00 7.11 -49.51
CA ASP A 33 22.91 5.65 -49.39
C ASP A 33 24.27 5.00 -49.25
N GLY A 34 24.35 3.92 -48.42
CA GLY A 34 25.45 2.96 -48.47
C GLY A 34 25.26 1.83 -47.41
N PRO A 35 25.44 0.56 -47.80
CA PRO A 35 24.93 -0.59 -47.07
C PRO A 35 25.96 -1.24 -46.14
N GLY A 36 25.46 -1.86 -45.06
CA GLY A 36 26.13 -3.01 -44.46
C GLY A 36 26.62 -2.87 -43.03
N GLY A 37 26.10 -3.71 -42.15
CA GLY A 37 26.91 -4.25 -41.06
C GLY A 37 26.50 -3.97 -39.64
N THR A 38 25.81 -4.93 -39.04
CA THR A 38 26.06 -5.50 -37.69
C THR A 38 25.98 -4.63 -36.45
N ASP A 39 25.08 -5.06 -35.56
CA ASP A 39 25.17 -5.00 -34.09
C ASP A 39 25.35 -3.63 -33.40
N GLY A 40 24.26 -3.06 -33.01
CA GLY A 40 24.21 -1.97 -32.03
C GLY A 40 23.31 -2.36 -30.84
N PRO A 41 23.69 -2.00 -29.61
CA PRO A 41 22.94 -2.39 -28.40
C PRO A 41 21.62 -1.63 -28.32
N GLY A 42 20.56 -2.38 -27.97
CA GLY A 42 19.21 -1.89 -27.86
C GLY A 42 19.07 -0.71 -26.90
N VAL A 43 18.38 0.29 -27.38
CA VAL A 43 17.88 1.40 -26.56
C VAL A 43 16.84 0.82 -25.62
N ILE A 44 17.15 0.76 -24.34
CA ILE A 44 16.20 0.48 -23.28
C ILE A 44 15.31 1.70 -23.15
N SER A 45 14.14 1.64 -23.78
CA SER A 45 13.03 2.50 -23.43
C SER A 45 12.51 2.05 -22.07
N GLY A 46 12.95 2.72 -21.02
CA GLY A 46 12.44 2.49 -19.67
C GLY A 46 10.99 2.92 -19.58
N SER A 47 10.08 1.96 -19.76
CA SER A 47 8.73 2.10 -19.24
C SER A 47 8.79 1.85 -17.75
N GLU A 48 8.55 2.88 -16.95
CA GLU A 48 8.19 2.76 -15.54
C GLU A 48 6.82 2.07 -15.43
N GLY A 49 6.77 0.81 -15.83
CA GLY A 49 5.63 -0.08 -15.75
C GLY A 49 5.78 -1.00 -14.54
N SER A 50 5.11 -0.61 -13.48
CA SER A 50 4.61 -1.43 -12.37
C SER A 50 5.59 -2.44 -11.76
N GLN A 51 6.34 -1.99 -10.76
CA GLN A 51 6.99 -2.85 -9.75
C GLN A 51 5.97 -3.74 -8.97
N VAL A 52 4.70 -3.61 -9.23
CA VAL A 52 3.63 -4.39 -8.60
C VAL A 52 3.60 -5.83 -9.15
N GLU A 53 4.02 -6.06 -10.39
CA GLU A 53 3.96 -7.40 -11.01
C GLU A 53 5.04 -8.34 -10.50
N GLN A 54 6.19 -7.84 -10.07
CA GLN A 54 7.32 -8.66 -9.64
C GLN A 54 7.05 -9.45 -8.35
N TRP A 55 6.16 -8.93 -7.47
CA TRP A 55 5.74 -9.61 -6.25
C TRP A 55 4.76 -10.78 -6.50
N GLU A 56 4.16 -10.86 -7.67
CA GLU A 56 3.25 -11.94 -8.03
C GLU A 56 3.94 -13.18 -8.62
N GLN A 57 5.16 -13.03 -9.16
CA GLN A 57 5.87 -14.13 -9.83
C GLN A 57 6.63 -15.04 -8.88
N ASP A 58 7.13 -14.54 -7.75
CA ASP A 58 7.98 -15.32 -6.82
C ASP A 58 7.21 -16.37 -5.98
N SER A 59 5.87 -16.29 -5.93
CA SER A 59 5.05 -17.23 -5.14
C SER A 59 4.90 -18.64 -5.77
N SER A 60 5.54 -18.91 -6.90
CA SER A 60 5.37 -20.18 -7.63
C SER A 60 6.45 -21.25 -7.34
N SER A 61 7.46 -20.95 -6.56
CA SER A 61 8.61 -21.85 -6.37
C SER A 61 8.89 -22.09 -4.89
N SER A 62 8.37 -23.13 -4.35
CA SER A 62 8.96 -24.08 -3.41
C SER A 62 7.93 -24.70 -2.47
N LEU A 63 7.39 -25.83 -2.85
CA LEU A 63 6.84 -26.80 -1.90
C LEU A 63 7.70 -28.05 -2.00
N SER A 64 8.62 -28.21 -1.07
CA SER A 64 9.26 -29.50 -0.78
C SER A 64 8.31 -30.33 0.08
N PRO A 65 8.20 -31.66 -0.15
CA PRO A 65 7.30 -32.50 0.60
C PRO A 65 7.87 -32.80 1.99
N VAL A 66 7.05 -32.63 3.02
CA VAL A 66 7.35 -33.00 4.41
C VAL A 66 6.90 -34.45 4.61
N PRO A 67 7.72 -35.35 5.24
CA PRO A 67 7.35 -36.73 5.48
C PRO A 67 6.35 -36.91 6.61
N ASP A 68 5.47 -37.88 6.41
CA ASP A 68 4.41 -38.36 7.28
C ASP A 68 4.95 -38.88 8.62
N ALA A 69 4.55 -38.28 9.74
CA ALA A 69 4.82 -38.78 11.07
C ALA A 69 3.52 -39.04 11.84
N ARG A 70 3.21 -40.33 11.92
CA ARG A 70 2.11 -40.92 12.67
C ARG A 70 2.42 -40.94 14.16
N ALA A 71 1.57 -40.40 15.03
CA ALA A 71 1.63 -40.53 16.46
C ALA A 71 0.34 -41.16 17.04
N PRO A 72 0.46 -41.99 18.09
CA PRO A 72 -0.67 -42.75 18.65
C PRO A 72 -1.36 -41.99 19.79
N GLY A 73 -2.63 -42.33 20.01
CA GLY A 73 -3.55 -41.71 20.96
C GLY A 73 -3.18 -41.87 22.45
N GLY A 74 -3.68 -40.93 23.22
CA GLY A 74 -3.76 -40.95 24.69
C GLY A 74 -5.06 -40.27 25.15
N PRO A 75 -5.53 -40.55 26.38
CA PRO A 75 -6.94 -40.55 26.74
C PRO A 75 -7.52 -39.19 27.14
N GLU A 76 -8.84 -39.10 26.96
CA GLU A 76 -9.72 -37.97 27.27
C GLU A 76 -9.85 -37.74 28.78
N ASP A 77 -9.88 -36.46 29.18
CA ASP A 77 -10.37 -36.03 30.50
C ASP A 77 -11.31 -34.81 30.33
N PRO A 78 -12.49 -34.79 30.92
CA PRO A 78 -13.48 -33.75 30.70
C PRO A 78 -13.40 -32.69 31.82
N ALA A 79 -12.87 -31.52 31.51
CA ALA A 79 -13.07 -30.33 32.32
C ALA A 79 -13.78 -29.27 31.46
N ALA A 80 -15.05 -29.08 31.70
CA ALA A 80 -15.83 -28.02 31.08
C ALA A 80 -15.33 -26.66 31.53
N SER A 81 -14.53 -26.01 30.68
CA SER A 81 -14.23 -24.59 30.77
C SER A 81 -15.37 -23.83 30.15
N VAL A 82 -16.05 -23.00 30.92
CA VAL A 82 -17.05 -22.04 30.44
C VAL A 82 -16.28 -20.92 29.77
N ASP A 83 -16.18 -20.94 28.47
CA ASP A 83 -15.63 -19.84 27.68
C ASP A 83 -16.51 -18.59 27.90
N PRO A 84 -15.89 -17.40 28.14
CA PRO A 84 -16.63 -16.16 28.17
C PRO A 84 -17.30 -15.93 26.83
N ALA A 85 -18.59 -15.57 26.85
CA ALA A 85 -19.37 -15.30 25.66
C ALA A 85 -18.62 -14.29 24.76
N PRO A 86 -18.59 -14.52 23.42
CA PRO A 86 -17.95 -13.59 22.52
C PRO A 86 -18.61 -12.20 22.64
N PRO A 87 -17.83 -11.10 22.51
CA PRO A 87 -18.35 -9.76 22.56
C PRO A 87 -19.47 -9.60 21.53
N ALA A 88 -20.56 -8.93 21.92
CA ALA A 88 -21.72 -8.70 21.08
C ALA A 88 -21.29 -8.10 19.74
N ALA A 89 -21.82 -8.67 18.64
CA ALA A 89 -21.59 -8.14 17.30
C ALA A 89 -21.95 -6.65 17.23
N PRO A 90 -21.11 -5.79 16.60
CA PRO A 90 -21.43 -4.37 16.47
C PRO A 90 -22.74 -4.16 15.72
N ALA A 91 -23.44 -3.09 16.06
CA ALA A 91 -24.70 -2.72 15.43
C ALA A 91 -24.53 -2.63 13.90
N PRO A 92 -25.53 -3.08 13.10
CA PRO A 92 -25.43 -3.02 11.65
C PRO A 92 -25.16 -1.59 11.18
N GLY A 93 -24.00 -1.39 10.50
CA GLY A 93 -23.64 -0.13 9.84
C GLY A 93 -22.46 0.64 10.43
N VAL A 94 -21.93 0.27 11.59
CA VAL A 94 -20.74 0.94 12.15
C VAL A 94 -19.52 0.00 12.05
N ASP A 95 -18.50 0.42 11.32
CA ASP A 95 -17.22 -0.30 11.29
C ASP A 95 -16.62 -0.31 12.71
N PRO A 96 -16.32 -1.50 13.29
CA PRO A 96 -15.82 -1.62 14.66
C PRO A 96 -14.45 -0.93 14.88
N LEU A 97 -13.72 -0.63 13.81
CA LEU A 97 -12.42 0.05 13.88
C LEU A 97 -12.55 1.57 14.10
N VAL A 98 -13.69 2.16 13.74
CA VAL A 98 -13.89 3.64 13.81
C VAL A 98 -13.71 4.19 15.23
N PRO A 99 -14.36 3.67 16.28
CA PRO A 99 -14.19 4.18 17.63
C PRO A 99 -12.73 4.11 18.11
N GLN A 100 -12.03 3.00 17.80
CA GLN A 100 -10.65 2.83 18.16
C GLN A 100 -9.74 3.80 17.41
N ALA A 101 -9.92 3.94 16.09
CA ALA A 101 -9.16 4.89 15.28
C ALA A 101 -9.34 6.33 15.76
N ARG A 102 -10.56 6.75 16.11
CA ARG A 102 -10.82 8.08 16.69
C ARG A 102 -10.07 8.29 18.01
N ALA A 103 -10.02 7.28 18.87
CA ALA A 103 -9.36 7.38 20.16
C ALA A 103 -7.84 7.59 20.04
N VAL A 104 -7.21 7.00 19.01
CA VAL A 104 -5.74 7.04 18.83
C VAL A 104 -5.29 8.08 17.82
N LEU A 105 -6.14 8.58 16.92
CA LEU A 105 -5.77 9.58 15.92
C LEU A 105 -5.05 10.79 16.55
N GLY A 106 -5.52 11.24 17.72
CA GLY A 106 -4.94 12.34 18.49
C GLY A 106 -3.52 12.09 18.97
N GLN A 107 -3.11 10.84 19.04
CA GLN A 107 -1.82 10.42 19.60
C GLN A 107 -0.74 10.27 18.52
N LEU A 108 -1.13 10.20 17.24
CA LEU A 108 -0.16 10.10 16.15
C LEU A 108 0.69 11.38 16.09
N GLU A 109 2.00 11.21 16.02
CA GLU A 109 2.91 12.34 15.81
C GLU A 109 2.63 13.03 14.47
N VAL A 110 2.77 14.36 14.43
CA VAL A 110 2.63 15.16 13.21
C VAL A 110 4.01 15.67 12.81
N LYS A 111 4.54 15.15 11.68
CA LYS A 111 5.85 15.52 11.14
C LYS A 111 5.76 15.67 9.62
N GLY A 112 6.74 16.36 9.02
CA GLY A 112 6.94 16.36 7.56
C GLY A 112 7.36 15.00 7.04
N ARG A 113 7.21 14.77 5.72
CA ARG A 113 7.76 13.56 5.08
C ARG A 113 9.28 13.54 5.18
N ALA A 114 9.84 12.43 5.60
CA ALA A 114 11.28 12.19 5.47
C ALA A 114 11.65 11.97 3.98
N PRO A 115 12.93 12.17 3.63
CA PRO A 115 13.40 11.85 2.27
C PRO A 115 13.10 10.40 1.88
N LYS A 116 12.72 10.17 0.62
CA LYS A 116 12.54 8.82 0.06
C LYS A 116 13.89 8.12 -0.23
N THR A 117 15.00 8.83 -0.13
CA THR A 117 16.35 8.30 -0.36
C THR A 117 16.56 6.99 0.40
N GLY A 118 17.11 6.00 -0.28
CA GLY A 118 17.36 4.68 0.29
C GLY A 118 16.12 3.79 0.39
N TYR A 119 14.96 4.22 -0.09
CA TYR A 119 13.80 3.35 -0.20
C TYR A 119 14.06 2.26 -1.24
N ASP A 120 13.88 1.04 -0.80
CA ASP A 120 13.77 -0.14 -1.63
C ASP A 120 12.65 -1.01 -1.05
N ARG A 121 11.88 -1.63 -1.92
CA ARG A 121 10.79 -2.52 -1.53
C ARG A 121 11.30 -3.75 -0.80
N ASP A 122 12.46 -4.25 -1.19
CA ASP A 122 13.10 -5.43 -0.61
C ASP A 122 13.53 -5.23 0.85
N LEU A 123 13.64 -3.99 1.31
CA LEU A 123 13.87 -3.67 2.72
C LEU A 123 12.72 -4.07 3.65
N PHE A 124 11.55 -4.39 3.09
CA PHE A 124 10.40 -4.91 3.80
C PHE A 124 10.34 -6.45 3.81
N GLY A 125 11.40 -7.12 3.35
CA GLY A 125 11.56 -8.56 3.36
C GLY A 125 10.96 -9.25 2.14
N GLN A 126 10.96 -10.59 2.18
CA GLN A 126 10.40 -11.41 1.11
C GLN A 126 8.89 -11.14 0.98
N ALA A 127 8.45 -10.99 -0.27
CA ALA A 127 7.04 -10.79 -0.59
C ALA A 127 6.16 -11.93 -0.06
N TRP A 128 5.09 -11.58 0.61
CA TRP A 128 4.05 -12.50 1.06
C TRP A 128 4.54 -13.65 1.94
N THR A 129 5.67 -13.47 2.64
CA THR A 129 6.22 -14.52 3.51
C THR A 129 5.27 -14.87 4.64
N ASP A 130 5.19 -16.18 4.96
CA ASP A 130 4.49 -16.70 6.13
C ASP A 130 5.32 -16.55 7.43
N ASP A 131 6.65 -16.28 7.33
CA ASP A 131 7.53 -16.12 8.49
C ASP A 131 7.42 -14.70 9.08
N VAL A 132 6.30 -14.41 9.71
CA VAL A 132 6.00 -13.12 10.35
C VAL A 132 5.44 -13.31 11.75
N GLY A 133 5.55 -12.26 12.58
CA GLY A 133 5.07 -12.25 13.96
C GLY A 133 3.67 -11.67 14.15
N VAL A 134 2.94 -11.43 13.05
CA VAL A 134 1.59 -10.86 13.06
C VAL A 134 0.52 -11.94 12.87
N GLU A 135 -0.74 -11.53 12.97
CA GLU A 135 -1.88 -12.40 12.72
C GLU A 135 -1.76 -13.10 11.36
N LEU A 136 -2.19 -14.36 11.27
CA LEU A 136 -2.07 -15.26 10.11
C LEU A 136 -0.62 -15.69 9.78
N GLY A 137 0.41 -15.17 10.45
CA GLY A 137 1.79 -15.63 10.24
C GLY A 137 2.00 -17.05 10.73
N ARG A 138 2.90 -17.80 10.09
CA ARG A 138 3.33 -19.15 10.41
C ARG A 138 2.19 -20.18 10.41
N ASN A 139 1.18 -19.95 9.59
CA ASN A 139 0.04 -20.85 9.42
C ASN A 139 0.24 -21.88 8.31
N GLY A 140 1.34 -21.77 7.54
CA GLY A 140 1.70 -22.64 6.43
C GLY A 140 1.15 -22.19 5.07
N CYS A 141 0.47 -21.03 5.02
CA CYS A 141 0.02 -20.38 3.80
C CYS A 141 0.80 -19.05 3.61
N ASP A 142 1.03 -18.64 2.38
CA ASP A 142 1.58 -17.30 2.14
C ASP A 142 0.54 -16.21 2.44
N THR A 143 1.01 -15.05 2.89
CA THR A 143 0.15 -13.93 3.28
C THR A 143 -0.80 -13.50 2.17
N ARG A 144 -0.40 -13.53 0.88
CA ARG A 144 -1.29 -13.18 -0.23
C ARG A 144 -2.50 -14.10 -0.29
N ASN A 145 -2.28 -15.40 -0.12
CA ASN A 145 -3.37 -16.38 -0.12
C ASN A 145 -4.27 -16.23 1.11
N ASP A 146 -3.73 -15.90 2.27
CA ASP A 146 -4.53 -15.64 3.47
C ASP A 146 -5.45 -14.43 3.27
N ILE A 147 -4.94 -13.35 2.68
CA ILE A 147 -5.77 -12.17 2.40
C ILE A 147 -6.81 -12.47 1.32
N LEU A 148 -6.47 -13.21 0.24
CA LEU A 148 -7.46 -13.66 -0.74
C LEU A 148 -8.53 -14.54 -0.11
N LYS A 149 -8.15 -15.46 0.80
CA LYS A 149 -9.08 -16.32 1.52
C LYS A 149 -9.99 -15.52 2.45
N ARG A 150 -9.51 -14.44 3.06
CA ARG A 150 -10.30 -13.57 3.94
C ARG A 150 -11.30 -12.71 3.17
N ASP A 151 -10.89 -12.18 2.01
CA ASP A 151 -11.58 -11.07 1.33
C ASP A 151 -12.44 -11.52 0.15
N LEU A 152 -12.25 -12.74 -0.38
CA LEU A 152 -13.04 -13.26 -1.49
C LEU A 152 -14.19 -14.12 -0.99
N GLU A 153 -15.27 -14.13 -1.76
CA GLU A 153 -16.40 -15.07 -1.66
C GLU A 153 -16.28 -16.19 -2.71
N GLU A 154 -17.07 -17.25 -2.60
CA GLU A 154 -17.17 -18.34 -3.58
C GLU A 154 -15.80 -18.94 -3.96
N ILE A 155 -14.94 -19.15 -2.96
CA ILE A 155 -13.53 -19.49 -3.16
C ILE A 155 -13.39 -20.97 -3.58
N THR A 156 -12.48 -21.21 -4.53
CA THR A 156 -11.95 -22.55 -4.80
C THR A 156 -10.45 -22.60 -4.54
N PHE A 157 -9.96 -23.77 -4.14
CA PHE A 157 -8.57 -23.98 -3.80
C PHE A 157 -7.89 -24.97 -4.73
N ARG A 158 -6.56 -24.85 -4.84
CA ARG A 158 -5.76 -25.86 -5.55
C ARG A 158 -5.76 -27.15 -4.75
N PRO A 159 -6.11 -28.30 -5.38
CA PRO A 159 -6.05 -29.60 -4.72
C PRO A 159 -4.66 -29.90 -4.16
N GLY A 160 -4.61 -30.52 -2.97
CA GLY A 160 -3.35 -30.92 -2.32
C GLY A 160 -2.58 -29.79 -1.61
N THR A 161 -3.13 -28.59 -1.51
CA THR A 161 -2.49 -27.45 -0.85
C THR A 161 -3.04 -27.15 0.54
N ARG A 162 -3.83 -28.03 1.13
CA ARG A 162 -4.51 -27.84 2.42
C ARG A 162 -5.28 -26.50 2.49
N ASP A 163 -5.96 -26.16 1.40
CA ASP A 163 -6.74 -24.93 1.22
C ASP A 163 -5.93 -23.63 1.39
N CYS A 164 -4.60 -23.71 1.15
CA CYS A 164 -3.75 -22.52 1.15
C CYS A 164 -3.79 -21.76 -0.17
N VAL A 165 -3.82 -22.45 -1.33
CA VAL A 165 -3.71 -21.76 -2.61
C VAL A 165 -5.10 -21.49 -3.21
N VAL A 166 -5.53 -20.24 -3.15
CA VAL A 166 -6.79 -19.78 -3.78
C VAL A 166 -6.67 -19.79 -5.30
N LEU A 167 -7.56 -20.49 -6.01
CA LEU A 167 -7.62 -20.54 -7.48
C LEU A 167 -8.62 -19.56 -8.05
N THR A 168 -9.83 -19.55 -7.53
CA THR A 168 -10.90 -18.64 -7.98
C THR A 168 -11.63 -18.07 -6.78
N GLY A 169 -12.36 -17.00 -7.00
CA GLY A 169 -13.24 -16.37 -6.01
C GLY A 169 -13.88 -15.12 -6.58
N VAL A 170 -14.69 -14.47 -5.81
CA VAL A 170 -15.37 -13.23 -6.19
C VAL A 170 -15.04 -12.16 -5.16
N LEU A 171 -14.51 -11.03 -5.60
CA LEU A 171 -14.26 -9.85 -4.77
C LEU A 171 -15.43 -8.87 -4.89
N ASP A 172 -16.06 -8.50 -3.77
CA ASP A 172 -16.79 -7.23 -3.66
C ASP A 172 -15.79 -6.13 -3.36
N GLY A 173 -15.32 -5.43 -4.40
CA GLY A 173 -14.19 -4.51 -4.34
C GLY A 173 -14.39 -3.39 -3.32
N PRO A 174 -13.62 -3.36 -2.21
CA PRO A 174 -13.84 -2.41 -1.14
C PRO A 174 -13.62 -0.96 -1.60
N TYR A 175 -12.71 -0.74 -2.54
CA TYR A 175 -12.38 0.60 -3.03
C TYR A 175 -13.37 1.14 -4.06
N THR A 176 -13.96 0.27 -4.88
CA THR A 176 -14.78 0.67 -6.04
C THR A 176 -16.24 0.28 -5.94
N GLY A 177 -16.58 -0.74 -5.16
CA GLY A 177 -17.89 -1.39 -5.13
C GLY A 177 -18.13 -2.30 -6.34
N GLU A 178 -17.12 -2.55 -7.18
CA GLU A 178 -17.21 -3.46 -8.31
C GLU A 178 -17.11 -4.90 -7.85
N ARG A 179 -17.93 -5.78 -8.42
CA ARG A 179 -17.81 -7.22 -8.24
C ARG A 179 -16.85 -7.78 -9.28
N ILE A 180 -15.73 -8.34 -8.81
CA ILE A 180 -14.63 -8.81 -9.66
C ILE A 180 -14.45 -10.31 -9.49
N ASN A 181 -14.54 -11.05 -10.60
CA ASN A 181 -14.22 -12.47 -10.61
C ASN A 181 -12.70 -12.65 -10.62
N PHE A 182 -12.17 -13.21 -9.56
CA PHE A 182 -10.76 -13.57 -9.45
C PHE A 182 -10.54 -14.95 -10.04
N GLN A 183 -9.54 -15.06 -10.89
CA GLN A 183 -9.00 -16.34 -11.36
C GLN A 183 -7.46 -16.23 -11.30
N ARG A 184 -6.83 -17.20 -10.62
CA ARG A 184 -5.36 -17.26 -10.58
C ARG A 184 -4.81 -17.61 -11.95
N GLY A 185 -3.91 -16.79 -12.47
CA GLY A 185 -3.29 -16.98 -13.76
C GLY A 185 -2.38 -15.79 -14.11
N GLN A 186 -1.52 -15.95 -15.10
CA GLN A 186 -0.52 -14.94 -15.48
C GLN A 186 -1.17 -13.61 -15.87
N ASP A 187 -2.31 -13.64 -16.61
CA ASP A 187 -2.96 -12.43 -17.12
C ASP A 187 -4.17 -11.99 -16.30
N THR A 188 -4.61 -12.81 -15.35
CA THR A 188 -5.87 -12.60 -14.62
C THR A 188 -5.67 -12.27 -13.14
N SER A 189 -4.55 -12.70 -12.54
CA SER A 189 -4.25 -12.41 -11.13
C SER A 189 -4.15 -10.91 -10.83
N SER A 190 -3.75 -10.10 -11.80
CA SER A 190 -3.59 -8.65 -11.69
C SER A 190 -4.91 -7.89 -11.55
N LEU A 191 -6.07 -8.51 -11.88
CA LEU A 191 -7.38 -7.91 -11.69
C LEU A 191 -7.70 -7.69 -10.21
N VAL A 192 -7.22 -8.60 -9.34
CA VAL A 192 -7.32 -8.49 -7.88
C VAL A 192 -5.92 -8.47 -7.30
N GLN A 193 -5.53 -7.34 -6.74
CA GLN A 193 -4.24 -7.15 -6.07
C GLN A 193 -4.42 -7.05 -4.56
N ILE A 194 -3.37 -7.38 -3.81
CA ILE A 194 -3.32 -7.08 -2.38
C ILE A 194 -2.65 -5.73 -2.20
N ASP A 195 -3.41 -4.76 -1.71
CA ASP A 195 -2.91 -3.41 -1.40
C ASP A 195 -2.42 -3.32 0.02
N HIS A 196 -1.34 -2.57 0.22
CA HIS A 196 -0.94 -2.05 1.51
C HIS A 196 -1.70 -0.76 1.79
N VAL A 197 -2.68 -0.78 2.69
CA VAL A 197 -3.54 0.39 3.02
C VAL A 197 -2.69 1.61 3.37
N VAL A 198 -1.61 1.41 4.14
CA VAL A 198 -0.49 2.34 4.25
C VAL A 198 0.63 1.83 3.35
N ALA A 199 0.83 2.47 2.20
CA ALA A 199 1.79 2.03 1.20
C ALA A 199 3.23 1.98 1.75
N LEU A 200 4.04 0.99 1.31
CA LEU A 200 5.41 0.80 1.80
C LEU A 200 6.28 2.06 1.63
N SER A 201 6.14 2.72 0.48
CA SER A 201 6.86 3.97 0.19
C SER A 201 6.38 5.15 1.03
N ASP A 202 5.09 5.24 1.33
CA ASP A 202 4.55 6.24 2.27
C ASP A 202 5.04 5.99 3.69
N ALA A 203 4.97 4.73 4.15
CA ALA A 203 5.48 4.32 5.46
C ALA A 203 6.97 4.63 5.61
N TRP A 204 7.79 4.37 4.57
CA TRP A 204 9.22 4.71 4.58
C TRP A 204 9.45 6.17 4.90
N GLN A 205 8.70 7.07 4.25
CA GLN A 205 8.80 8.52 4.45
C GLN A 205 8.15 9.00 5.77
N LYS A 206 7.49 8.11 6.49
CA LYS A 206 6.77 8.43 7.73
C LYS A 206 7.15 7.55 8.92
N GLY A 207 8.38 7.04 8.93
CA GLY A 207 8.95 6.37 10.11
C GLY A 207 9.45 4.95 9.89
N ALA A 208 9.04 4.24 8.83
CA ALA A 208 9.48 2.85 8.61
C ALA A 208 10.98 2.71 8.35
N GLN A 209 11.68 3.80 8.04
CA GLN A 209 13.15 3.84 8.02
C GLN A 209 13.78 3.47 9.38
N GLN A 210 13.07 3.73 10.49
CA GLN A 210 13.53 3.51 11.87
C GLN A 210 13.15 2.14 12.40
N LEU A 211 12.28 1.42 11.71
CA LEU A 211 11.86 0.07 12.10
C LEU A 211 13.01 -0.93 11.89
N THR A 212 13.03 -1.99 12.71
CA THR A 212 13.91 -3.14 12.46
C THR A 212 13.50 -3.87 11.18
N VAL A 213 14.36 -4.76 10.69
CA VAL A 213 14.06 -5.59 9.51
C VAL A 213 12.79 -6.44 9.78
N GLU A 214 12.69 -7.02 10.97
CA GLU A 214 11.54 -7.83 11.39
C GLU A 214 10.26 -7.00 11.43
N GLN A 215 10.30 -5.80 12.01
CA GLN A 215 9.14 -4.91 12.07
C GLN A 215 8.69 -4.46 10.68
N ARG A 216 9.61 -4.19 9.74
CA ARG A 216 9.24 -3.87 8.36
C ARG A 216 8.61 -5.07 7.65
N ARG A 217 9.14 -6.29 7.87
CA ARG A 217 8.58 -7.52 7.33
C ARG A 217 7.17 -7.78 7.89
N ASP A 218 6.98 -7.60 9.19
CA ASP A 218 5.68 -7.72 9.84
C ASP A 218 4.70 -6.68 9.28
N PHE A 219 5.10 -5.41 9.15
CA PHE A 219 4.30 -4.34 8.56
C PHE A 219 3.81 -4.66 7.13
N ALA A 220 4.71 -5.24 6.30
CA ALA A 220 4.39 -5.59 4.91
C ALA A 220 3.44 -6.79 4.80
N ASN A 221 3.31 -7.59 5.84
CA ASN A 221 2.50 -8.80 5.85
C ASN A 221 1.39 -8.76 6.92
N ASP A 222 1.16 -7.62 7.56
CA ASP A 222 0.12 -7.45 8.59
C ASP A 222 -1.28 -7.42 7.92
N PRO A 223 -2.19 -8.35 8.27
CA PRO A 223 -3.55 -8.38 7.74
C PRO A 223 -4.35 -7.09 7.98
N LEU A 224 -4.01 -6.31 9.02
CA LEU A 224 -4.60 -4.99 9.24
C LEU A 224 -4.23 -4.01 8.13
N ASN A 225 -2.99 -4.11 7.61
CA ASN A 225 -2.48 -3.25 6.53
C ASN A 225 -2.82 -3.76 5.13
N LEU A 226 -3.38 -4.96 4.99
CA LEU A 226 -3.57 -5.61 3.70
C LEU A 226 -5.05 -5.75 3.34
N LEU A 227 -5.38 -5.49 2.07
CA LEU A 227 -6.73 -5.67 1.50
C LEU A 227 -6.64 -6.20 0.07
N ALA A 228 -7.51 -7.16 -0.28
CA ALA A 228 -7.76 -7.50 -1.68
C ALA A 228 -8.60 -6.39 -2.32
N VAL A 229 -8.13 -5.85 -3.44
CA VAL A 229 -8.73 -4.70 -4.11
C VAL A 229 -8.68 -4.83 -5.63
N SER A 230 -9.45 -4.02 -6.35
CA SER A 230 -9.28 -3.83 -7.81
C SER A 230 -7.85 -3.39 -8.13
N GLY A 231 -7.16 -4.12 -9.01
CA GLY A 231 -5.81 -3.78 -9.45
C GLY A 231 -5.73 -2.37 -10.03
N ARG A 232 -6.75 -1.94 -10.79
CA ARG A 232 -6.84 -0.58 -11.32
C ARG A 232 -6.91 0.47 -10.21
N ALA A 233 -7.72 0.25 -9.18
CA ALA A 233 -7.83 1.20 -8.07
C ALA A 233 -6.55 1.25 -7.24
N ASN A 234 -5.87 0.11 -7.07
CA ASN A 234 -4.58 0.04 -6.41
C ASN A 234 -3.50 0.84 -7.15
N GLN A 235 -3.43 0.70 -8.47
CA GLN A 235 -2.52 1.50 -9.32
C GLN A 235 -2.81 3.00 -9.24
N GLN A 236 -4.09 3.40 -9.19
CA GLN A 236 -4.48 4.81 -9.03
C GLN A 236 -4.10 5.36 -7.65
N LYS A 237 -4.18 4.54 -6.61
CA LYS A 237 -3.75 4.92 -5.26
C LYS A 237 -2.24 5.14 -5.19
N GLY A 238 -1.45 4.23 -5.78
CA GLY A 238 0.00 4.27 -5.70
C GLY A 238 0.50 4.35 -4.25
N ASP A 239 1.36 5.32 -3.94
CA ASP A 239 1.84 5.61 -2.57
C ASP A 239 1.07 6.75 -1.88
N GLY A 240 -0.16 7.02 -2.35
CA GLY A 240 -1.04 8.06 -1.80
C GLY A 240 -1.46 7.77 -0.35
N ASP A 241 -1.43 8.83 0.47
CA ASP A 241 -2.00 8.86 1.81
C ASP A 241 -3.43 9.43 1.82
N THR A 242 -4.08 9.52 2.98
CA THR A 242 -5.46 10.03 3.12
C THR A 242 -5.63 11.46 2.59
N ALA A 243 -4.57 12.28 2.54
CA ALA A 243 -4.66 13.64 2.01
C ALA A 243 -4.66 13.68 0.47
N THR A 244 -4.10 12.66 -0.17
CA THR A 244 -3.88 12.63 -1.62
C THR A 244 -4.77 11.65 -2.34
N TRP A 245 -5.25 10.61 -1.66
CA TRP A 245 -6.14 9.61 -2.23
C TRP A 245 -7.11 9.04 -1.20
N LEU A 246 -8.35 8.85 -1.62
CA LEU A 246 -9.41 8.15 -0.88
C LEU A 246 -10.16 7.21 -1.82
N PRO A 247 -10.66 6.06 -1.32
CA PRO A 247 -11.49 5.17 -2.12
C PRO A 247 -12.64 5.92 -2.79
N PRO A 248 -12.89 5.67 -4.10
CA PRO A 248 -14.09 6.18 -4.79
C PRO A 248 -15.38 5.78 -4.06
N ARG A 249 -15.48 4.54 -3.58
CA ARG A 249 -16.60 4.05 -2.75
C ARG A 249 -16.62 4.76 -1.40
N ARG A 250 -17.52 5.72 -1.26
CA ARG A 250 -17.57 6.62 -0.09
C ARG A 250 -17.86 5.88 1.21
N GLU A 251 -18.70 4.86 1.15
CA GLU A 251 -19.10 4.02 2.29
C GLU A 251 -17.90 3.30 2.92
N PHE A 252 -16.87 3.00 2.14
CA PHE A 252 -15.67 2.33 2.62
C PHE A 252 -14.62 3.28 3.23
N ARG A 253 -14.77 4.59 3.09
CA ARG A 253 -13.75 5.56 3.56
C ARG A 253 -13.54 5.53 5.06
N CYS A 254 -14.59 5.29 5.83
CA CYS A 254 -14.50 5.14 7.28
C CYS A 254 -13.58 3.97 7.66
N SER A 255 -13.80 2.81 7.08
CA SER A 255 -12.98 1.61 7.28
C SER A 255 -11.54 1.82 6.81
N TYR A 256 -11.37 2.39 5.61
CA TYR A 256 -10.06 2.66 5.03
C TYR A 256 -9.21 3.58 5.93
N VAL A 257 -9.77 4.71 6.37
CA VAL A 257 -9.04 5.67 7.21
C VAL A 257 -8.79 5.10 8.60
N SER A 258 -9.75 4.35 9.16
CA SER A 258 -9.56 3.67 10.45
C SER A 258 -8.39 2.70 10.40
N ARG A 259 -8.28 1.89 9.34
CA ARG A 259 -7.13 0.99 9.13
C ARG A 259 -5.82 1.76 9.05
N GLN A 260 -5.75 2.85 8.27
CA GLN A 260 -4.55 3.67 8.19
C GLN A 260 -4.10 4.21 9.54
N VAL A 261 -5.03 4.73 10.34
CA VAL A 261 -4.73 5.25 11.69
C VAL A 261 -4.18 4.14 12.59
N LEU A 262 -4.86 2.99 12.65
CA LEU A 262 -4.46 1.88 13.50
C LEU A 262 -3.15 1.22 13.08
N VAL A 263 -2.89 1.12 11.78
CA VAL A 263 -1.59 0.66 11.26
C VAL A 263 -0.47 1.63 11.66
N LYS A 264 -0.69 2.93 11.49
CA LYS A 264 0.32 3.94 11.85
C LYS A 264 0.58 3.94 13.37
N GLU A 265 -0.44 3.80 14.18
CA GLU A 265 -0.29 3.67 15.63
C GLU A 265 0.51 2.41 16.00
N ARG A 266 0.13 1.24 15.47
CA ARG A 266 0.80 -0.04 15.74
C ARG A 266 2.30 -0.02 15.44
N TYR A 267 2.71 0.64 14.37
CA TYR A 267 4.10 0.69 13.91
C TYR A 267 4.83 1.99 14.25
N GLY A 268 4.24 2.86 15.09
CA GLY A 268 4.87 4.13 15.47
C GLY A 268 5.16 5.07 14.31
N LEU A 269 4.34 5.00 13.25
CA LEU A 269 4.46 5.87 12.09
C LEU A 269 3.77 7.20 12.36
N TRP A 270 4.33 8.30 11.80
CA TRP A 270 3.70 9.61 11.91
C TRP A 270 2.82 9.95 10.72
N VAL A 271 2.10 11.05 10.82
CA VAL A 271 1.28 11.64 9.76
C VAL A 271 1.79 13.03 9.41
N THR A 272 1.53 13.50 8.18
CA THR A 272 1.67 14.92 7.86
C THR A 272 0.47 15.71 8.41
N ALA A 273 0.60 17.04 8.56
CA ALA A 273 -0.52 17.88 8.99
C ALA A 273 -1.72 17.75 8.05
N ALA A 274 -1.48 17.77 6.73
CA ALA A 274 -2.55 17.60 5.74
C ALA A 274 -3.23 16.22 5.82
N GLU A 275 -2.45 15.16 6.05
CA GLU A 275 -2.97 13.80 6.24
C GLU A 275 -3.80 13.71 7.53
N ARG A 276 -3.31 14.27 8.63
CA ARG A 276 -4.03 14.33 9.90
C ARG A 276 -5.40 15.00 9.75
N ASP A 277 -5.41 16.17 9.10
CA ASP A 277 -6.65 16.92 8.86
C ASP A 277 -7.62 16.16 7.95
N ALA A 278 -7.10 15.43 6.96
CA ALA A 278 -7.93 14.59 6.08
C ALA A 278 -8.53 13.40 6.84
N MET A 279 -7.74 12.72 7.68
CA MET A 279 -8.21 11.62 8.53
C MET A 279 -9.31 12.09 9.50
N ASP A 280 -9.09 13.23 10.15
CA ASP A 280 -10.06 13.81 11.08
C ASP A 280 -11.39 14.14 10.38
N ARG A 281 -11.34 14.79 9.21
CA ARG A 281 -12.56 15.08 8.42
C ARG A 281 -13.33 13.82 8.06
N VAL A 282 -12.65 12.75 7.63
CA VAL A 282 -13.34 11.50 7.28
C VAL A 282 -13.95 10.87 8.53
N LEU A 283 -13.14 10.67 9.58
CA LEU A 283 -13.59 10.01 10.79
C LEU A 283 -14.70 10.78 11.52
N SER A 284 -14.70 12.12 11.44
CA SER A 284 -15.78 12.94 12.01
C SER A 284 -17.13 12.70 11.33
N SER A 285 -17.13 12.25 10.09
CA SER A 285 -18.35 11.92 9.33
C SER A 285 -18.82 10.47 9.48
N CYS A 286 -18.03 9.62 10.14
CA CYS A 286 -18.36 8.23 10.39
C CYS A 286 -19.22 8.04 11.65
#